data_c54117d323a48f8543804aeca8c8773a
#
_entry.id   c54117d323a48f8543804aeca8c8773a
#
_cell.length_a   1.000
_cell.length_b   1.000
_cell.length_c   1.000
_cell.angle_alpha   90.00
_cell.angle_beta   90.00
_cell.angle_gamma   90.00
#
_symmetry.space_group_name_H-M   'P 1'
#
loop_
_entity.id
_entity.type
_entity.pdbx_description
1 polymer ?
#
loop_
_entity_poly.entity_id
_entity_poly.type
_entity_poly.pdbx_seq_one_letter_code
_entity_poly.pdbx_strand_id
1 'polypeptide(L)'
;MKGTLYVVATPIGHLEDITLRALRILKSVQLVAAEDTRRTGNLLRHYEIRTPVLSVHEHNEGARVARLLTRLAAGDSIALVTDAGTPGVSDPGATLVAAVREAGFRVEPIPGASAVVTAMSVAGMKSEGFCFHGFAPIKSKDRKLWFLALVEASRDRAAVFFEAPHRLLKTLEELQQLVKCQIMVGRELTKIHEEFVFGTPEELLTRFKAPQGEFTLVIPPGSKDQGLPLATTDDDIEKLFGQLTENSLGESKRDTARLVAERLGLTTKVVYDALERVKITRG
;
A
#
# COMPACT_ATOMS: atom_id res chain seq x y z
N MET A 1 31.12 -2.71 -18.88
CA MET A 1 30.59 -2.88 -17.52
C MET A 1 29.10 -3.22 -17.64
N LYS A 2 28.54 -4.04 -16.75
CA LYS A 2 27.09 -4.31 -16.73
C LYS A 2 26.33 -3.03 -16.35
N GLY A 3 25.16 -2.82 -16.96
CA GLY A 3 24.27 -1.69 -16.62
C GLY A 3 23.66 -1.82 -15.22
N THR A 4 23.04 -0.74 -14.74
CA THR A 4 22.38 -0.65 -13.44
C THR A 4 20.90 -0.30 -13.61
N LEU A 5 20.02 -0.96 -12.87
CA LEU A 5 18.64 -0.53 -12.72
C LEU A 5 18.54 0.43 -11.53
N TYR A 6 18.13 1.67 -11.79
CA TYR A 6 17.83 2.67 -10.76
C TYR A 6 16.32 2.69 -10.50
N VAL A 7 15.91 2.42 -9.27
CA VAL A 7 14.50 2.55 -8.83
C VAL A 7 14.34 3.96 -8.29
N VAL A 8 13.70 4.84 -9.06
CA VAL A 8 13.70 6.29 -8.81
C VAL A 8 12.36 6.75 -8.33
N ALA A 9 12.29 7.27 -7.11
CA ALA A 9 11.08 7.91 -6.59
C ALA A 9 10.83 9.24 -7.34
N THR A 10 9.54 9.47 -7.68
CA THR A 10 9.03 10.66 -8.34
C THR A 10 8.16 11.49 -7.41
N PRO A 11 7.91 12.77 -7.71
CA PRO A 11 7.00 13.60 -6.91
C PRO A 11 5.60 13.00 -6.79
N ILE A 12 4.97 13.20 -5.64
CA ILE A 12 3.58 12.76 -5.40
C ILE A 12 2.54 13.85 -5.70
N GLY A 13 3.00 15.07 -5.97
CA GLY A 13 2.15 16.23 -6.28
C GLY A 13 2.98 17.44 -6.70
N HIS A 14 3.85 17.90 -5.82
CA HIS A 14 4.69 19.07 -6.07
C HIS A 14 5.98 18.68 -6.80
N LEU A 15 6.24 19.25 -7.97
CA LEU A 15 7.39 18.87 -8.80
C LEU A 15 8.74 19.06 -8.09
N GLU A 16 8.87 20.07 -7.23
CA GLU A 16 10.11 20.35 -6.49
C GLU A 16 10.46 19.29 -5.43
N ASP A 17 9.55 18.37 -5.13
CA ASP A 17 9.84 17.23 -4.23
C ASP A 17 10.75 16.17 -4.89
N ILE A 18 11.12 16.34 -6.14
CA ILE A 18 12.13 15.51 -6.79
C ILE A 18 13.52 15.79 -6.24
N THR A 19 14.29 14.76 -5.97
CA THR A 19 15.65 14.94 -5.46
C THR A 19 16.64 15.32 -6.57
N LEU A 20 17.67 16.10 -6.25
CA LEU A 20 18.77 16.42 -7.16
C LEU A 20 19.45 15.16 -7.72
N ARG A 21 19.53 14.08 -6.90
CA ARG A 21 20.08 12.79 -7.34
C ARG A 21 19.16 12.12 -8.36
N ALA A 22 17.84 12.16 -8.17
CA ALA A 22 16.88 11.63 -9.13
C ALA A 22 17.02 12.34 -10.49
N LEU A 23 17.07 13.68 -10.51
CA LEU A 23 17.27 14.45 -11.74
C LEU A 23 18.58 14.08 -12.45
N ARG A 24 19.69 13.95 -11.71
CA ARG A 24 20.98 13.56 -12.27
C ARG A 24 20.92 12.16 -12.88
N ILE A 25 20.29 11.20 -12.20
CA ILE A 25 20.15 9.82 -12.71
C ILE A 25 19.27 9.80 -13.96
N LEU A 26 18.10 10.45 -13.92
CA LEU A 26 17.18 10.52 -15.07
C LEU A 26 17.84 11.15 -16.31
N LYS A 27 18.78 12.08 -16.14
CA LYS A 27 19.60 12.67 -17.23
C LYS A 27 20.68 11.73 -17.76
N SER A 28 21.20 10.82 -16.93
CA SER A 28 22.39 10.01 -17.25
C SER A 28 22.06 8.62 -17.80
N VAL A 29 20.87 8.07 -17.58
CA VAL A 29 20.48 6.74 -18.03
C VAL A 29 20.14 6.70 -19.53
N GLN A 30 20.25 5.53 -20.13
CA GLN A 30 19.94 5.31 -21.55
C GLN A 30 18.45 5.09 -21.80
N LEU A 31 17.66 4.82 -20.74
CA LEU A 31 16.23 4.56 -20.83
C LEU A 31 15.54 4.85 -19.50
N VAL A 32 14.34 5.40 -19.57
CA VAL A 32 13.40 5.46 -18.44
C VAL A 32 12.27 4.46 -18.69
N ALA A 33 12.13 3.48 -17.83
CA ALA A 33 11.00 2.56 -17.78
C ALA A 33 9.92 3.20 -16.91
N ALA A 34 8.75 3.49 -17.47
CA ALA A 34 7.71 4.30 -16.83
C ALA A 34 6.34 3.61 -16.89
N GLU A 35 5.53 3.77 -15.86
CA GLU A 35 4.15 3.29 -15.82
C GLU A 35 3.29 4.00 -16.88
N ASP A 36 3.11 5.30 -16.79
CA ASP A 36 2.50 6.14 -17.84
C ASP A 36 3.57 7.04 -18.48
N THR A 37 3.86 6.78 -19.75
CA THR A 37 4.86 7.54 -20.51
C THR A 37 4.48 9.00 -20.73
N ARG A 38 3.20 9.36 -20.66
CA ARG A 38 2.72 10.73 -20.81
C ARG A 38 3.02 11.54 -19.55
N ARG A 39 2.69 10.99 -18.37
CA ARG A 39 2.97 11.63 -17.07
C ARG A 39 4.48 11.79 -16.87
N THR A 40 5.23 10.70 -17.06
CA THR A 40 6.70 10.73 -17.00
C THR A 40 7.28 11.71 -18.02
N GLY A 41 6.75 11.73 -19.26
CA GLY A 41 7.19 12.67 -20.29
C GLY A 41 6.98 14.14 -19.90
N ASN A 42 5.90 14.47 -19.18
CA ASN A 42 5.67 15.81 -18.65
C ASN A 42 6.69 16.18 -17.57
N LEU A 43 6.98 15.26 -16.63
CA LEU A 43 8.01 15.43 -15.60
C LEU A 43 9.39 15.67 -16.23
N LEU A 44 9.80 14.81 -17.17
CA LEU A 44 11.09 14.94 -17.85
C LEU A 44 11.20 16.25 -18.63
N ARG A 45 10.14 16.67 -19.32
CA ARG A 45 10.09 17.94 -20.06
C ARG A 45 10.23 19.15 -19.14
N HIS A 46 9.58 19.13 -17.98
CA HIS A 46 9.68 20.19 -16.99
C HIS A 46 11.13 20.42 -16.54
N TYR A 47 11.93 19.34 -16.42
CA TYR A 47 13.34 19.40 -16.02
C TYR A 47 14.32 19.36 -17.20
N GLU A 48 13.84 19.58 -18.42
CA GLU A 48 14.65 19.58 -19.66
C GLU A 48 15.46 18.28 -19.85
N ILE A 49 14.87 17.13 -19.47
CA ILE A 49 15.46 15.80 -19.62
C ILE A 49 14.94 15.16 -20.92
N ARG A 50 15.85 14.70 -21.78
CA ARG A 50 15.53 14.14 -23.11
C ARG A 50 15.69 12.61 -23.17
N THR A 51 15.84 11.95 -22.05
CA THR A 51 16.02 10.50 -21.97
C THR A 51 14.78 9.78 -22.54
N PRO A 52 14.99 8.79 -23.45
CA PRO A 52 13.88 8.00 -24.01
C PRO A 52 13.06 7.31 -22.94
N VAL A 53 11.75 7.19 -23.15
CA VAL A 53 10.81 6.57 -22.20
C VAL A 53 10.20 5.31 -22.84
N LEU A 54 10.09 4.22 -22.05
CA LEU A 54 9.46 2.95 -22.42
C LEU A 54 8.34 2.67 -21.41
N SER A 55 7.14 2.34 -21.89
CA SER A 55 6.05 1.93 -21.01
C SER A 55 6.29 0.56 -20.39
N VAL A 56 6.22 0.50 -19.04
CA VAL A 56 6.29 -0.70 -18.21
C VAL A 56 5.23 -0.58 -17.12
N HIS A 57 4.12 -1.29 -17.26
CA HIS A 57 2.98 -1.29 -16.36
C HIS A 57 2.57 -2.74 -16.04
N GLU A 58 1.73 -2.96 -15.05
CA GLU A 58 1.34 -4.27 -14.55
C GLU A 58 1.02 -5.30 -15.66
N HIS A 59 0.26 -4.89 -16.70
CA HIS A 59 -0.15 -5.81 -17.77
C HIS A 59 0.96 -6.16 -18.79
N ASN A 60 2.06 -5.39 -18.87
CA ASN A 60 3.13 -5.65 -19.84
C ASN A 60 4.50 -5.89 -19.20
N GLU A 61 4.63 -5.77 -17.89
CA GLU A 61 5.90 -5.86 -17.16
C GLU A 61 6.66 -7.16 -17.51
N GLY A 62 6.00 -8.32 -17.45
CA GLY A 62 6.60 -9.60 -17.77
C GLY A 62 7.18 -9.66 -19.21
N ALA A 63 6.45 -9.14 -20.20
CA ALA A 63 6.91 -9.10 -21.58
C ALA A 63 8.08 -8.12 -21.79
N ARG A 64 8.19 -7.08 -20.95
CA ARG A 64 9.26 -6.07 -21.01
C ARG A 64 10.55 -6.51 -20.32
N VAL A 65 10.48 -7.39 -19.31
CA VAL A 65 11.63 -7.86 -18.53
C VAL A 65 12.76 -8.34 -19.43
N ALA A 66 12.49 -9.26 -20.36
CA ALA A 66 13.54 -9.82 -21.23
C ALA A 66 14.28 -8.73 -22.03
N ARG A 67 13.54 -7.76 -22.59
CA ARG A 67 14.12 -6.63 -23.33
C ARG A 67 14.99 -5.74 -22.45
N LEU A 68 14.55 -5.47 -21.22
CA LEU A 68 15.31 -4.63 -20.28
C LEU A 68 16.56 -5.33 -19.78
N LEU A 69 16.50 -6.65 -19.52
CA LEU A 69 17.68 -7.46 -19.18
C LEU A 69 18.73 -7.47 -20.30
N THR A 70 18.31 -7.59 -21.56
CA THR A 70 19.21 -7.50 -22.72
C THR A 70 19.93 -6.15 -22.77
N ARG A 71 19.24 -5.04 -22.50
CA ARG A 71 19.86 -3.72 -22.46
C ARG A 71 20.84 -3.56 -21.30
N LEU A 72 20.47 -4.04 -20.09
CA LEU A 72 21.38 -4.05 -18.95
C LEU A 72 22.66 -4.89 -19.23
N ALA A 73 22.51 -6.02 -19.93
CA ALA A 73 23.65 -6.84 -20.34
C ALA A 73 24.56 -6.13 -21.36
N ALA A 74 23.99 -5.32 -22.25
CA ALA A 74 24.73 -4.48 -23.19
C ALA A 74 25.44 -3.28 -22.52
N GLY A 75 25.20 -3.04 -21.21
CA GLY A 75 25.83 -1.96 -20.45
C GLY A 75 24.95 -0.71 -20.29
N ASP A 76 23.73 -0.72 -20.83
CA ASP A 76 22.78 0.37 -20.64
C ASP A 76 22.33 0.43 -19.17
N SER A 77 22.32 1.61 -18.58
CA SER A 77 21.64 1.87 -17.30
C SER A 77 20.20 2.32 -17.54
N ILE A 78 19.28 1.89 -16.67
CA ILE A 78 17.84 2.11 -16.82
C ILE A 78 17.30 2.70 -15.53
N ALA A 79 16.44 3.72 -15.62
CA ALA A 79 15.66 4.21 -14.49
C ALA A 79 14.24 3.63 -14.55
N LEU A 80 13.77 3.04 -13.47
CA LEU A 80 12.37 2.65 -13.27
C LEU A 80 11.68 3.77 -12.48
N VAL A 81 10.55 4.25 -12.98
CA VAL A 81 9.70 5.26 -12.34
C VAL A 81 8.24 4.84 -12.40
N THR A 82 7.43 5.31 -11.45
CA THR A 82 5.97 5.23 -11.43
C THR A 82 5.35 6.61 -11.59
N ASP A 83 4.07 6.67 -11.71
CA ASP A 83 3.32 7.92 -11.92
C ASP A 83 3.50 8.90 -10.76
N ALA A 84 3.66 8.38 -9.54
CA ALA A 84 3.88 9.17 -8.32
C ALA A 84 4.52 8.31 -7.21
N GLY A 85 5.48 8.85 -6.47
CA GLY A 85 6.07 8.16 -5.34
C GLY A 85 7.15 7.13 -5.71
N THR A 86 7.25 6.04 -4.97
CA THR A 86 8.33 5.06 -5.06
C THR A 86 7.86 3.80 -5.80
N PRO A 87 8.51 3.40 -6.92
CA PRO A 87 8.16 2.17 -7.63
C PRO A 87 8.14 0.93 -6.74
N GLY A 88 7.15 0.05 -6.96
CA GLY A 88 6.97 -1.19 -6.19
C GLY A 88 6.27 -1.02 -4.83
N VAL A 89 5.87 0.20 -4.45
CA VAL A 89 5.10 0.49 -3.22
C VAL A 89 3.68 0.87 -3.60
N SER A 90 2.79 -0.11 -3.71
CA SER A 90 1.43 -0.01 -4.29
C SER A 90 1.39 0.38 -5.77
N ASP A 91 2.51 0.23 -6.45
CA ASP A 91 2.76 0.57 -7.84
C ASP A 91 3.46 -0.60 -8.55
N PRO A 92 3.46 -0.68 -9.89
CA PRO A 92 4.21 -1.68 -10.64
C PRO A 92 5.73 -1.53 -10.45
N GLY A 93 6.47 -2.58 -10.78
CA GLY A 93 7.94 -2.57 -10.77
C GLY A 93 8.58 -3.69 -9.96
N ALA A 94 7.85 -4.34 -9.04
CA ALA A 94 8.38 -5.40 -8.19
C ALA A 94 8.89 -6.60 -9.01
N THR A 95 8.16 -7.01 -10.05
CA THR A 95 8.53 -8.10 -10.95
C THR A 95 9.83 -7.79 -11.71
N LEU A 96 9.95 -6.56 -12.25
CA LEU A 96 11.17 -6.13 -12.93
C LEU A 96 12.38 -6.10 -11.98
N VAL A 97 12.20 -5.52 -10.79
CA VAL A 97 13.27 -5.45 -9.77
C VAL A 97 13.74 -6.86 -9.38
N ALA A 98 12.81 -7.79 -9.15
CA ALA A 98 13.13 -9.17 -8.82
C ALA A 98 13.94 -9.84 -9.96
N ALA A 99 13.46 -9.76 -11.20
CA ALA A 99 14.10 -10.35 -12.36
C ALA A 99 15.51 -9.79 -12.62
N VAL A 100 15.69 -8.46 -12.46
CA VAL A 100 17.00 -7.81 -12.62
C VAL A 100 17.99 -8.27 -11.56
N ARG A 101 17.54 -8.39 -10.30
CA ARG A 101 18.35 -8.89 -9.19
C ARG A 101 18.73 -10.37 -9.40
N GLU A 102 17.79 -11.22 -9.80
CA GLU A 102 18.02 -12.65 -10.07
C GLU A 102 18.97 -12.87 -11.23
N ALA A 103 18.95 -12.01 -12.25
CA ALA A 103 19.91 -12.02 -13.36
C ALA A 103 21.31 -11.48 -12.98
N GLY A 104 21.54 -11.10 -11.72
CA GLY A 104 22.82 -10.64 -11.20
C GLY A 104 23.23 -9.24 -11.65
N PHE A 105 22.27 -8.39 -11.98
CA PHE A 105 22.50 -6.96 -12.23
C PHE A 105 22.36 -6.14 -10.96
N ARG A 106 23.01 -4.98 -10.95
CA ARG A 106 22.90 -4.02 -9.86
C ARG A 106 21.52 -3.34 -9.89
N VAL A 107 20.85 -3.31 -8.74
CA VAL A 107 19.68 -2.49 -8.50
C VAL A 107 20.05 -1.43 -7.45
N GLU A 108 19.78 -0.16 -7.76
CA GLU A 108 20.10 0.97 -6.88
C GLU A 108 18.86 1.82 -6.60
N PRO A 109 18.44 1.98 -5.33
CA PRO A 109 17.32 2.83 -4.97
C PRO A 109 17.75 4.30 -4.96
N ILE A 110 16.91 5.16 -5.52
CA ILE A 110 17.02 6.61 -5.44
C ILE A 110 15.83 7.11 -4.63
N PRO A 111 16.02 7.38 -3.32
CA PRO A 111 14.95 7.79 -2.43
C PRO A 111 14.35 9.14 -2.82
N GLY A 112 13.09 9.35 -2.44
CA GLY A 112 12.37 10.59 -2.70
C GLY A 112 11.02 10.61 -2.00
N ALA A 113 10.04 11.30 -2.60
CA ALA A 113 8.72 11.50 -2.05
C ALA A 113 7.97 10.19 -1.80
N SER A 114 7.21 10.16 -0.70
CA SER A 114 6.36 9.04 -0.30
C SER A 114 5.15 9.56 0.45
N ALA A 115 3.94 9.32 -0.07
CA ALA A 115 2.70 9.73 0.59
C ALA A 115 2.54 9.12 1.99
N VAL A 116 3.00 7.88 2.19
CA VAL A 116 2.96 7.18 3.47
C VAL A 116 3.79 7.92 4.53
N VAL A 117 5.05 8.20 4.23
CA VAL A 117 5.96 8.88 5.17
C VAL A 117 5.54 10.33 5.36
N THR A 118 5.11 11.02 4.30
CA THR A 118 4.58 12.39 4.36
C THR A 118 3.37 12.46 5.30
N ALA A 119 2.38 11.57 5.13
CA ALA A 119 1.22 11.51 6.01
C ALA A 119 1.62 11.25 7.48
N MET A 120 2.52 10.30 7.72
CA MET A 120 3.01 10.00 9.08
C MET A 120 3.73 11.17 9.73
N SER A 121 4.50 11.96 8.97
CA SER A 121 5.26 13.09 9.51
C SER A 121 4.38 14.21 10.08
N VAL A 122 3.14 14.34 9.60
CA VAL A 122 2.19 15.37 10.03
C VAL A 122 1.03 14.82 10.87
N ALA A 123 0.94 13.50 11.01
CA ALA A 123 -0.13 12.87 11.80
C ALA A 123 -0.08 13.21 13.30
N GLY A 124 1.09 13.61 13.82
CA GLY A 124 1.26 14.01 15.23
C GLY A 124 0.97 12.87 16.23
N MET A 125 1.01 11.62 15.79
CA MET A 125 0.68 10.45 16.59
C MET A 125 1.95 9.86 17.23
N LYS A 126 1.88 9.58 18.55
CA LYS A 126 2.94 8.81 19.21
C LYS A 126 2.81 7.35 18.81
N SER A 127 3.76 6.85 18.04
CA SER A 127 3.81 5.45 17.60
C SER A 127 5.27 5.00 17.49
N GLU A 128 5.57 3.79 17.94
CA GLU A 128 6.91 3.18 17.79
C GLU A 128 7.19 2.74 16.33
N GLY A 129 6.21 2.87 15.45
CA GLY A 129 6.30 2.53 14.04
C GLY A 129 4.93 2.58 13.38
N PHE A 130 4.87 2.21 12.11
CA PHE A 130 3.61 2.09 11.38
C PHE A 130 3.59 0.87 10.47
N CYS A 131 2.40 0.39 10.14
CA CYS A 131 2.16 -0.62 9.13
C CYS A 131 1.47 0.01 7.93
N PHE A 132 2.00 -0.17 6.72
CA PHE A 132 1.38 0.26 5.49
C PHE A 132 0.63 -0.91 4.83
N HIS A 133 -0.63 -0.70 4.48
CA HIS A 133 -1.55 -1.72 3.99
C HIS A 133 -1.95 -1.57 2.51
N GLY A 134 -1.39 -0.59 1.79
CA GLY A 134 -1.77 -0.32 0.39
C GLY A 134 -3.21 0.16 0.27
N PHE A 135 -3.94 -0.35 -0.75
CA PHE A 135 -5.35 -0.06 -0.97
C PHE A 135 -6.25 -1.15 -0.40
N ALA A 136 -7.40 -0.77 0.15
CA ALA A 136 -8.40 -1.74 0.56
C ALA A 136 -8.92 -2.56 -0.64
N PRO A 137 -9.16 -3.88 -0.49
CA PRO A 137 -9.70 -4.71 -1.56
C PRO A 137 -11.04 -4.20 -2.11
N ILE A 138 -11.34 -4.50 -3.38
CA ILE A 138 -12.60 -4.10 -4.02
C ILE A 138 -13.73 -5.05 -3.61
N LYS A 139 -13.44 -6.37 -3.53
CA LYS A 139 -14.43 -7.40 -3.21
C LYS A 139 -14.86 -7.30 -1.75
N SER A 140 -16.16 -7.24 -1.49
CA SER A 140 -16.75 -7.00 -0.17
C SER A 140 -16.26 -7.99 0.90
N LYS A 141 -16.17 -9.30 0.58
CA LYS A 141 -15.71 -10.32 1.53
C LYS A 141 -14.25 -10.11 1.95
N ASP A 142 -13.35 -9.87 0.97
CA ASP A 142 -11.94 -9.65 1.23
C ASP A 142 -11.70 -8.32 1.96
N ARG A 143 -12.52 -7.32 1.64
CA ARG A 143 -12.49 -5.99 2.23
C ARG A 143 -12.79 -6.02 3.73
N LYS A 144 -13.82 -6.77 4.16
CA LYS A 144 -14.17 -6.91 5.58
C LYS A 144 -13.01 -7.50 6.39
N LEU A 145 -12.39 -8.59 5.91
CA LEU A 145 -11.24 -9.20 6.57
C LEU A 145 -10.03 -8.27 6.60
N TRP A 146 -9.83 -7.52 5.52
CA TRP A 146 -8.76 -6.55 5.43
C TRP A 146 -8.90 -5.42 6.48
N PHE A 147 -10.13 -4.89 6.71
CA PHE A 147 -10.37 -3.90 7.76
C PHE A 147 -10.16 -4.46 9.17
N LEU A 148 -10.54 -5.69 9.42
CA LEU A 148 -10.26 -6.34 10.70
C LEU A 148 -8.75 -6.46 10.93
N ALA A 149 -7.99 -6.88 9.92
CA ALA A 149 -6.54 -6.96 9.98
C ALA A 149 -5.89 -5.57 10.14
N LEU A 150 -6.42 -4.54 9.46
CA LEU A 150 -5.96 -3.16 9.57
C LEU A 150 -6.11 -2.63 11.00
N VAL A 151 -7.29 -2.82 11.61
CA VAL A 151 -7.57 -2.39 12.99
C VAL A 151 -6.75 -3.19 14.00
N GLU A 152 -6.52 -4.48 13.74
CA GLU A 152 -5.62 -5.29 14.57
C GLU A 152 -4.17 -4.79 14.49
N ALA A 153 -3.68 -4.46 13.29
CA ALA A 153 -2.34 -3.89 13.10
C ALA A 153 -2.19 -2.51 13.78
N SER A 154 -3.31 -1.77 13.94
CA SER A 154 -3.32 -0.48 14.65
C SER A 154 -3.34 -0.60 16.18
N ARG A 155 -3.26 -1.81 16.76
CA ARG A 155 -3.22 -2.00 18.22
C ARG A 155 -1.98 -1.35 18.83
N ASP A 156 -0.82 -1.63 18.28
CA ASP A 156 0.48 -1.22 18.83
C ASP A 156 1.19 -0.17 17.95
N ARG A 157 0.78 -0.02 16.70
CA ARG A 157 1.42 0.85 15.70
C ARG A 157 0.38 1.60 14.88
N ALA A 158 0.75 2.74 14.32
CA ALA A 158 -0.14 3.41 13.37
C ALA A 158 -0.35 2.55 12.12
N ALA A 159 -1.59 2.49 11.63
CA ALA A 159 -1.89 1.83 10.36
C ALA A 159 -2.15 2.88 9.28
N VAL A 160 -1.45 2.76 8.15
CA VAL A 160 -1.53 3.69 7.02
C VAL A 160 -2.05 2.95 5.79
N PHE A 161 -2.95 3.57 5.05
CA PHE A 161 -3.45 3.00 3.80
C PHE A 161 -3.90 4.08 2.83
N PHE A 162 -4.00 3.71 1.55
CA PHE A 162 -4.50 4.57 0.49
C PHE A 162 -5.97 4.29 0.19
N GLU A 163 -6.68 5.32 -0.27
CA GLU A 163 -8.04 5.14 -0.75
C GLU A 163 -8.36 6.03 -1.94
N ALA A 164 -9.14 5.49 -2.87
CA ALA A 164 -9.64 6.22 -4.02
C ALA A 164 -10.85 7.10 -3.63
N PRO A 165 -11.04 8.27 -4.29
CA PRO A 165 -12.09 9.22 -3.92
C PRO A 165 -13.50 8.61 -3.94
N HIS A 166 -13.82 7.83 -4.96
CA HIS A 166 -15.14 7.19 -5.11
C HIS A 166 -15.41 6.08 -4.08
N ARG A 167 -14.41 5.68 -3.28
CA ARG A 167 -14.49 4.63 -2.25
C ARG A 167 -14.42 5.18 -0.84
N LEU A 168 -13.98 6.44 -0.65
CA LEU A 168 -13.69 7.03 0.66
C LEU A 168 -14.91 6.96 1.61
N LEU A 169 -16.10 7.36 1.13
CA LEU A 169 -17.30 7.35 1.98
C LEU A 169 -17.62 5.94 2.48
N LYS A 170 -17.60 4.94 1.59
CA LYS A 170 -17.81 3.55 1.98
C LYS A 170 -16.75 3.07 2.97
N THR A 171 -15.49 3.49 2.79
CA THR A 171 -14.39 3.18 3.71
C THR A 171 -14.64 3.76 5.09
N LEU A 172 -15.09 5.00 5.18
CA LEU A 172 -15.43 5.65 6.45
C LEU A 172 -16.66 5.00 7.12
N GLU A 173 -17.67 4.58 6.34
CA GLU A 173 -18.84 3.81 6.84
C GLU A 173 -18.41 2.47 7.46
N GLU A 174 -17.47 1.78 6.86
CA GLU A 174 -16.92 0.53 7.40
C GLU A 174 -16.06 0.77 8.64
N LEU A 175 -15.21 1.81 8.60
CA LEU A 175 -14.36 2.18 9.73
C LEU A 175 -15.15 2.65 10.96
N GLN A 176 -16.27 3.37 10.81
CA GLN A 176 -17.07 3.83 11.96
C GLN A 176 -17.62 2.68 12.83
N GLN A 177 -17.73 1.47 12.26
CA GLN A 177 -18.14 0.27 13.00
C GLN A 177 -16.98 -0.34 13.82
N LEU A 178 -15.73 0.00 13.48
CA LEU A 178 -14.54 -0.64 14.02
C LEU A 178 -13.68 0.30 14.86
N VAL A 179 -13.69 1.59 14.53
CA VAL A 179 -12.79 2.60 15.08
C VAL A 179 -13.62 3.76 15.62
N LYS A 180 -13.47 4.08 16.91
CA LYS A 180 -14.17 5.19 17.58
C LYS A 180 -13.26 6.37 17.90
N CYS A 181 -11.94 6.20 17.73
CA CYS A 181 -10.98 7.27 17.93
C CYS A 181 -10.90 8.19 16.69
N GLN A 182 -10.23 9.32 16.86
CA GLN A 182 -9.87 10.19 15.76
C GLN A 182 -8.84 9.51 14.86
N ILE A 183 -9.07 9.57 13.56
CA ILE A 183 -8.12 9.18 12.51
C ILE A 183 -7.72 10.42 11.72
N MET A 184 -6.63 10.35 10.97
CA MET A 184 -6.23 11.40 10.04
C MET A 184 -6.56 10.98 8.61
N VAL A 185 -7.14 11.90 7.84
CA VAL A 185 -7.30 11.80 6.39
C VAL A 185 -6.47 12.89 5.75
N GLY A 186 -5.37 12.50 5.09
CA GLY A 186 -4.60 13.36 4.21
C GLY A 186 -5.15 13.28 2.79
N ARG A 187 -5.46 14.43 2.20
CA ARG A 187 -5.98 14.56 0.85
C ARG A 187 -5.01 15.35 0.00
N GLU A 188 -4.76 14.90 -1.24
CA GLU A 188 -3.98 15.63 -2.25
C GLU A 188 -2.61 16.12 -1.71
N LEU A 189 -1.89 15.22 -1.00
CA LEU A 189 -0.62 15.55 -0.36
C LEU A 189 0.34 16.21 -1.34
N THR A 190 0.96 17.32 -0.92
CA THR A 190 1.88 18.19 -1.68
C THR A 190 1.26 18.92 -2.87
N LYS A 191 -0.05 18.75 -3.15
CA LYS A 191 -0.75 19.43 -4.24
C LYS A 191 -1.42 20.71 -3.76
N ILE A 192 -1.93 21.52 -4.71
CA ILE A 192 -2.57 22.81 -4.41
C ILE A 192 -3.80 22.72 -3.49
N HIS A 193 -4.45 21.55 -3.45
CA HIS A 193 -5.61 21.28 -2.61
C HIS A 193 -5.27 20.34 -1.43
N GLU A 194 -4.02 20.36 -0.99
CA GLU A 194 -3.60 19.61 0.19
C GLU A 194 -4.42 19.96 1.41
N GLU A 195 -4.94 18.97 2.08
CA GLU A 195 -5.58 19.13 3.40
C GLU A 195 -5.34 17.91 4.30
N PHE A 196 -5.25 18.18 5.60
CA PHE A 196 -5.20 17.18 6.65
C PHE A 196 -6.41 17.36 7.56
N VAL A 197 -7.27 16.35 7.61
CA VAL A 197 -8.50 16.38 8.41
C VAL A 197 -8.40 15.31 9.48
N PHE A 198 -8.63 15.73 10.74
CA PHE A 198 -8.66 14.84 11.90
C PHE A 198 -10.10 14.75 12.40
N GLY A 199 -10.55 13.56 12.70
CA GLY A 199 -11.88 13.31 13.22
C GLY A 199 -12.17 11.84 13.36
N THR A 200 -13.25 11.50 14.07
CA THR A 200 -13.80 10.15 14.04
C THR A 200 -14.31 9.82 12.63
N PRO A 201 -14.41 8.55 12.24
CA PRO A 201 -14.97 8.20 10.93
C PRO A 201 -16.37 8.80 10.68
N GLU A 202 -17.20 8.96 11.73
CA GLU A 202 -18.53 9.59 11.66
C GLU A 202 -18.45 11.08 11.34
N GLU A 203 -17.56 11.82 11.99
CA GLU A 203 -17.31 13.24 11.73
C GLU A 203 -16.77 13.44 10.30
N LEU A 204 -15.87 12.57 9.85
CA LEU A 204 -15.28 12.61 8.52
C LEU A 204 -16.32 12.31 7.42
N LEU A 205 -17.28 11.42 7.65
CA LEU A 205 -18.42 11.19 6.75
C LEU A 205 -19.25 12.47 6.54
N THR A 206 -19.40 13.28 7.59
CA THR A 206 -20.12 14.55 7.49
C THR A 206 -19.30 15.61 6.73
N ARG A 207 -17.98 15.57 6.89
CA ARG A 207 -17.03 16.51 6.26
C ARG A 207 -16.87 16.24 4.75
N PHE A 208 -16.72 14.97 4.34
CA PHE A 208 -16.49 14.57 2.95
C PHE A 208 -17.81 14.15 2.29
N LYS A 209 -18.49 15.08 1.59
CA LYS A 209 -19.74 14.79 0.86
C LYS A 209 -19.53 14.34 -0.58
N ALA A 210 -18.54 14.89 -1.26
CA ALA A 210 -18.15 14.57 -2.64
C ALA A 210 -16.62 14.54 -2.75
N PRO A 211 -15.97 13.47 -2.23
CA PRO A 211 -14.52 13.39 -2.17
C PRO A 211 -13.91 13.34 -3.57
N GLN A 212 -12.87 14.15 -3.78
CA GLN A 212 -12.08 14.21 -5.01
C GLN A 212 -10.59 14.20 -4.66
N GLY A 213 -9.77 13.68 -5.57
CA GLY A 213 -8.33 13.59 -5.40
C GLY A 213 -7.88 12.25 -4.78
N GLU A 214 -6.69 12.21 -4.23
CA GLU A 214 -6.04 11.04 -3.67
C GLU A 214 -6.03 11.13 -2.14
N PHE A 215 -6.27 10.01 -1.47
CA PHE A 215 -6.40 9.97 -0.02
C PHE A 215 -5.41 9.01 0.62
N THR A 216 -4.76 9.49 1.68
CA THR A 216 -3.94 8.67 2.60
C THR A 216 -4.56 8.76 3.98
N LEU A 217 -4.96 7.62 4.54
CA LEU A 217 -5.57 7.54 5.86
C LEU A 217 -4.57 6.98 6.86
N VAL A 218 -4.60 7.54 8.08
CA VAL A 218 -3.77 7.07 9.20
C VAL A 218 -4.66 6.82 10.41
N ILE A 219 -4.63 5.57 10.88
CA ILE A 219 -5.29 5.14 12.10
C ILE A 219 -4.23 5.12 13.22
N PRO A 220 -4.46 5.80 14.36
CA PRO A 220 -3.50 5.83 15.45
C PRO A 220 -3.37 4.48 16.16
N PRO A 221 -2.28 4.22 16.89
CA PRO A 221 -2.17 3.05 17.75
C PRO A 221 -3.21 3.09 18.89
N GLY A 222 -3.57 1.91 19.41
CA GLY A 222 -4.56 1.79 20.50
C GLY A 222 -6.02 1.89 20.06
N SER A 223 -6.29 1.88 18.76
CA SER A 223 -7.64 2.09 18.20
C SER A 223 -8.65 0.99 18.53
N LYS A 224 -8.21 -0.14 19.08
CA LYS A 224 -9.03 -1.33 19.35
C LYS A 224 -9.87 -1.24 20.63
N ASP A 225 -9.51 -0.40 21.60
CA ASP A 225 -10.15 -0.40 22.93
C ASP A 225 -11.61 0.11 22.94
N GLN A 226 -12.16 0.44 21.76
CA GLN A 226 -13.49 1.03 21.61
C GLN A 226 -14.38 0.36 20.55
N GLY A 227 -13.95 -0.74 19.93
CA GLY A 227 -14.72 -1.39 18.86
C GLY A 227 -15.55 -2.57 19.34
N LEU A 228 -16.86 -2.57 19.05
CA LEU A 228 -17.70 -3.76 19.11
C LEU A 228 -17.22 -4.82 18.10
N PRO A 229 -17.25 -6.12 18.43
CA PRO A 229 -16.96 -7.15 17.44
C PRO A 229 -17.97 -7.05 16.28
N LEU A 230 -17.50 -6.95 15.06
CA LEU A 230 -18.33 -7.15 13.88
C LEU A 230 -18.98 -8.55 13.98
N ALA A 231 -20.24 -8.65 13.57
CA ALA A 231 -20.87 -9.94 13.39
C ALA A 231 -20.02 -10.78 12.41
N THR A 232 -19.18 -11.66 12.94
CA THR A 232 -18.24 -12.46 12.18
C THR A 232 -18.95 -13.73 11.76
N THR A 233 -18.98 -14.04 10.47
CA THR A 233 -19.56 -15.28 9.95
C THR A 233 -18.59 -16.43 10.16
N ASP A 234 -19.13 -17.67 10.20
CA ASP A 234 -18.31 -18.88 10.30
C ASP A 234 -17.27 -18.97 9.17
N ASP A 235 -17.64 -18.54 7.96
CA ASP A 235 -16.75 -18.45 6.80
C ASP A 235 -15.60 -17.43 7.00
N ASP A 236 -15.85 -16.31 7.66
CA ASP A 236 -14.81 -15.32 7.98
C ASP A 236 -13.79 -15.89 8.98
N ILE A 237 -14.27 -16.64 9.95
CA ILE A 237 -13.44 -17.32 10.96
C ILE A 237 -12.55 -18.39 10.29
N GLU A 238 -13.14 -19.24 9.42
CA GLU A 238 -12.39 -20.28 8.70
C GLU A 238 -11.29 -19.66 7.80
N LYS A 239 -11.60 -18.61 7.05
CA LYS A 239 -10.64 -17.95 6.16
C LYS A 239 -9.48 -17.35 6.94
N LEU A 240 -9.76 -16.67 8.05
CA LEU A 240 -8.70 -16.10 8.91
C LEU A 240 -7.85 -17.21 9.55
N PHE A 241 -8.48 -18.31 9.96
CA PHE A 241 -7.79 -19.49 10.50
C PHE A 241 -6.85 -20.12 9.46
N GLY A 242 -7.31 -20.28 8.21
CA GLY A 242 -6.50 -20.79 7.10
C GLY A 242 -5.29 -19.91 6.81
N GLN A 243 -5.50 -18.60 6.68
CA GLN A 243 -4.41 -17.64 6.43
C GLN A 243 -3.33 -17.65 7.54
N LEU A 244 -3.75 -17.77 8.79
CA LEU A 244 -2.80 -17.83 9.90
C LEU A 244 -2.06 -19.17 9.95
N THR A 245 -2.74 -20.27 9.60
CA THR A 245 -2.11 -21.60 9.52
C THR A 245 -1.06 -21.67 8.40
N GLU A 246 -1.33 -21.07 7.24
CA GLU A 246 -0.38 -21.02 6.11
C GLU A 246 0.86 -20.16 6.40
N ASN A 247 0.70 -19.10 7.20
CA ASN A 247 1.79 -18.18 7.53
C ASN A 247 2.60 -18.59 8.79
N SER A 248 2.13 -19.58 9.54
CA SER A 248 2.77 -20.02 10.80
C SER A 248 3.57 -21.31 10.58
N LEU A 249 4.88 -21.17 10.47
CA LEU A 249 5.82 -22.30 10.44
C LEU A 249 5.87 -23.00 11.82
N GLY A 250 4.99 -23.97 12.06
CA GLY A 250 5.09 -24.89 13.21
C GLY A 250 4.17 -24.63 14.40
N GLU A 251 3.24 -23.69 14.34
CA GLU A 251 2.25 -23.47 15.40
C GLU A 251 1.15 -24.53 15.39
N SER A 252 0.65 -24.91 16.60
CA SER A 252 -0.43 -25.88 16.71
C SER A 252 -1.77 -25.27 16.30
N LYS A 253 -2.72 -26.10 15.80
CA LYS A 253 -4.10 -25.65 15.50
C LYS A 253 -4.77 -24.96 16.69
N ARG A 254 -4.37 -25.31 17.92
CA ARG A 254 -4.87 -24.69 19.14
C ARG A 254 -4.37 -23.27 19.30
N ASP A 255 -3.09 -23.01 19.00
CA ASP A 255 -2.50 -21.69 19.08
C ASP A 255 -3.07 -20.77 17.98
N THR A 256 -3.23 -21.31 16.76
CA THR A 256 -3.92 -20.59 15.68
C THR A 256 -5.37 -20.23 16.05
N ALA A 257 -6.13 -21.17 16.65
CA ALA A 257 -7.50 -20.89 17.09
C ALA A 257 -7.54 -19.83 18.21
N ARG A 258 -6.56 -19.82 19.12
CA ARG A 258 -6.42 -18.80 20.16
C ARG A 258 -6.13 -17.44 19.55
N LEU A 259 -5.21 -17.36 18.58
CA LEU A 259 -4.90 -16.15 17.83
C LEU A 259 -6.11 -15.60 17.07
N VAL A 260 -6.88 -16.47 16.41
CA VAL A 260 -8.13 -16.08 15.73
C VAL A 260 -9.15 -15.54 16.73
N ALA A 261 -9.33 -16.24 17.86
CA ALA A 261 -10.25 -15.82 18.93
C ALA A 261 -9.86 -14.45 19.48
N GLU A 262 -8.59 -14.24 19.79
CA GLU A 262 -8.03 -12.99 20.27
C GLU A 262 -8.21 -11.86 19.23
N ARG A 263 -7.92 -12.15 17.95
CA ARG A 263 -8.07 -11.17 16.85
C ARG A 263 -9.51 -10.74 16.58
N LEU A 264 -10.46 -11.65 16.78
CA LEU A 264 -11.89 -11.38 16.52
C LEU A 264 -12.68 -11.00 17.77
N GLY A 265 -12.04 -10.94 18.95
CA GLY A 265 -12.72 -10.68 20.23
C GLY A 265 -13.70 -11.79 20.62
N LEU A 266 -13.45 -13.03 20.15
CA LEU A 266 -14.27 -14.22 20.41
C LEU A 266 -13.60 -15.11 21.45
N THR A 267 -14.33 -16.11 21.95
CA THR A 267 -13.71 -17.20 22.72
C THR A 267 -13.16 -18.28 21.77
N THR A 268 -12.09 -18.95 22.18
CA THR A 268 -11.51 -20.06 21.40
C THR A 268 -12.56 -21.15 21.11
N LYS A 269 -13.52 -21.35 22.00
CA LYS A 269 -14.65 -22.27 21.79
C LYS A 269 -15.51 -21.84 20.60
N VAL A 270 -15.88 -20.57 20.49
CA VAL A 270 -16.66 -20.03 19.36
C VAL A 270 -15.93 -20.24 18.04
N VAL A 271 -14.61 -20.07 18.03
CA VAL A 271 -13.79 -20.34 16.83
C VAL A 271 -13.84 -21.81 16.42
N TYR A 272 -13.70 -22.75 17.36
CA TYR A 272 -13.80 -24.17 17.06
C TYR A 272 -15.21 -24.56 16.57
N ASP A 273 -16.25 -24.09 17.25
CA ASP A 273 -17.64 -24.38 16.86
C ASP A 273 -17.95 -23.84 15.44
N ALA A 274 -17.41 -22.70 15.07
CA ALA A 274 -17.53 -22.13 13.73
C ALA A 274 -16.80 -22.97 12.67
N LEU A 275 -15.56 -23.39 12.94
CA LEU A 275 -14.78 -24.26 12.04
C LEU A 275 -15.45 -25.62 11.82
N GLU A 276 -16.10 -26.17 12.84
CA GLU A 276 -16.85 -27.42 12.71
C GLU A 276 -18.11 -27.24 11.87
N ARG A 277 -18.89 -26.17 12.09
CA ARG A 277 -20.08 -25.87 11.26
C ARG A 277 -19.76 -25.72 9.78
N VAL A 278 -18.66 -25.04 9.45
CA VAL A 278 -18.23 -24.88 8.04
C VAL A 278 -17.86 -26.23 7.42
N LYS A 279 -17.19 -27.12 8.17
CA LYS A 279 -16.88 -28.49 7.69
C LYS A 279 -18.14 -29.28 7.36
N ILE A 280 -19.16 -29.22 8.23
CA ILE A 280 -20.43 -29.95 8.04
C ILE A 280 -21.20 -29.42 6.83
N THR A 281 -21.10 -28.11 6.54
CA THR A 281 -21.83 -27.49 5.42
C THR A 281 -21.19 -27.77 4.06
N ARG A 282 -19.90 -28.15 4.03
CA ARG A 282 -19.14 -28.39 2.77
C ARG A 282 -18.83 -29.86 2.51
N GLY A 283 -19.14 -30.76 3.41
CA GLY A 283 -19.04 -32.22 3.26
C GLY A 283 -20.40 -32.85 3.00
#